data_bf7b49531be6dc36a086e7ebd0a2cd4a
#
_entry.id   bf7b49531be6dc36a086e7ebd0a2cd4a
#
_cell.length_a   1.000
_cell.length_b   1.000
_cell.length_c   1.000
_cell.angle_alpha   90.00
_cell.angle_beta   90.00
_cell.angle_gamma   90.00
#
_symmetry.space_group_name_H-M   'P 1'
#
loop_
_entity.id
_entity.type
_entity.pdbx_description
1 polymer ?
#
loop_
_entity_poly.entity_id
_entity_poly.type
_entity_poly.pdbx_seq_one_letter_code
_entity_poly.pdbx_strand_id
1 'polypeptide(L)'
;MRTLIFALCLALSGCATLEQHAREHPETTAAQTVFVACRAADAYTTLRVLAQGGKEMNPFMAGFVHNIPQFLLVQGLLTLIAVWAEDKLNPHVALGISVASCLPALHNFGQIK
;
A
#
# COMPACT_ATOMS: atom_id res chain seq x y z
N MET A 1 -29.70 -1.49 4.53
CA MET A 1 -29.62 -2.92 4.22
C MET A 1 -29.11 -3.20 2.81
N ARG A 2 -29.70 -2.59 1.77
CA ARG A 2 -29.23 -2.80 0.39
C ARG A 2 -27.76 -2.46 0.19
N THR A 3 -27.29 -1.36 0.77
CA THR A 3 -25.90 -0.93 0.66
C THR A 3 -24.96 -1.93 1.32
N LEU A 4 -25.35 -2.49 2.47
CA LEU A 4 -24.53 -3.46 3.19
C LEU A 4 -24.41 -4.78 2.40
N ILE A 5 -25.53 -5.25 1.82
CA ILE A 5 -25.54 -6.47 1.00
C ILE A 5 -24.66 -6.28 -0.23
N PHE A 6 -24.75 -5.12 -0.89
CA PHE A 6 -23.95 -4.80 -2.05
C PHE A 6 -22.44 -4.77 -1.71
N ALA A 7 -22.09 -4.11 -0.60
CA ALA A 7 -20.71 -4.06 -0.13
C ALA A 7 -20.17 -5.45 0.21
N LEU A 8 -21.00 -6.29 0.83
CA LEU A 8 -20.62 -7.67 1.16
C LEU A 8 -20.39 -8.50 -0.10
N CYS A 9 -21.25 -8.36 -1.11
CA CYS A 9 -21.07 -9.05 -2.39
C CYS A 9 -19.79 -8.62 -3.08
N LEU A 10 -19.47 -7.33 -3.08
CA LEU A 10 -18.23 -6.83 -3.65
C LEU A 10 -17.00 -7.37 -2.90
N ALA A 11 -17.05 -7.42 -1.58
CA ALA A 11 -15.97 -7.94 -0.76
C ALA A 11 -15.74 -9.43 -1.04
N LEU A 12 -16.82 -10.23 -1.12
CA LEU A 12 -16.71 -11.66 -1.40
C LEU A 12 -16.18 -11.91 -2.81
N SER A 13 -16.65 -11.14 -3.81
CA SER A 13 -16.15 -11.24 -5.18
C SER A 13 -14.69 -10.88 -5.27
N GLY A 14 -14.26 -9.83 -4.55
CA GLY A 14 -12.86 -9.42 -4.49
C GLY A 14 -11.98 -10.50 -3.87
N CYS A 15 -12.43 -11.13 -2.78
CA CYS A 15 -11.68 -12.22 -2.15
C CYS A 15 -11.53 -13.42 -3.07
N ALA A 16 -12.57 -13.80 -3.80
CA ALA A 16 -12.51 -14.91 -4.75
C ALA A 16 -11.54 -14.62 -5.89
N THR A 17 -11.55 -13.38 -6.41
CA THR A 17 -10.64 -12.94 -7.47
C THR A 17 -9.19 -12.95 -6.98
N LEU A 18 -8.93 -12.49 -5.75
CA LEU A 18 -7.60 -12.50 -5.16
C LEU A 18 -7.08 -13.92 -4.96
N GLU A 19 -7.95 -14.84 -4.50
CA GLU A 19 -7.56 -16.24 -4.33
C GLU A 19 -7.15 -16.86 -5.67
N GLN A 20 -7.93 -16.62 -6.73
CA GLN A 20 -7.62 -17.11 -8.05
C GLN A 20 -6.30 -16.54 -8.57
N HIS A 21 -6.09 -15.24 -8.39
CA HIS A 21 -4.86 -14.56 -8.79
C HIS A 21 -3.65 -15.18 -8.07
N ALA A 22 -3.78 -15.44 -6.76
CA ALA A 22 -2.71 -16.04 -5.97
C ALA A 22 -2.35 -17.44 -6.43
N ARG A 23 -3.34 -18.23 -6.88
CA ARG A 23 -3.10 -19.57 -7.40
C ARG A 23 -2.39 -19.56 -8.74
N GLU A 24 -2.77 -18.64 -9.62
CA GLU A 24 -2.23 -18.53 -10.99
C GLU A 24 -0.88 -17.81 -11.02
N HIS A 25 -0.67 -16.86 -10.12
CA HIS A 25 0.53 -16.01 -10.09
C HIS A 25 1.09 -15.90 -8.68
N PRO A 26 1.64 -17.00 -8.11
CA PRO A 26 2.08 -16.98 -6.70
C PRO A 26 3.24 -16.02 -6.45
N GLU A 27 4.20 -15.93 -7.37
CA GLU A 27 5.35 -15.04 -7.19
C GLU A 27 4.95 -13.56 -7.29
N THR A 28 4.12 -13.21 -8.26
CA THR A 28 3.61 -11.84 -8.41
C THR A 28 2.76 -11.47 -7.21
N THR A 29 1.92 -12.39 -6.75
CA THR A 29 1.06 -12.16 -5.58
C THR A 29 1.90 -11.94 -4.32
N ALA A 30 2.99 -12.70 -4.15
CA ALA A 30 3.89 -12.50 -3.03
C ALA A 30 4.52 -11.11 -3.07
N ALA A 31 4.98 -10.67 -4.24
CA ALA A 31 5.54 -9.33 -4.43
C ALA A 31 4.51 -8.25 -4.10
N GLN A 32 3.29 -8.40 -4.61
CA GLN A 32 2.21 -7.44 -4.37
C GLN A 32 1.82 -7.38 -2.90
N THR A 33 1.82 -8.52 -2.21
CA THR A 33 1.53 -8.58 -0.77
C THR A 33 2.58 -7.82 0.03
N VAL A 34 3.86 -8.02 -0.28
CA VAL A 34 4.95 -7.29 0.36
C VAL A 34 4.81 -5.79 0.09
N PHE A 35 4.51 -5.41 -1.14
CA PHE A 35 4.33 -4.01 -1.52
C PHE A 35 3.22 -3.35 -0.71
N VAL A 36 2.03 -3.97 -0.67
CA VAL A 36 0.88 -3.43 0.06
C VAL A 36 1.18 -3.33 1.55
N ALA A 37 1.80 -4.37 2.14
CA ALA A 37 2.16 -4.37 3.55
C ALA A 37 3.14 -3.23 3.87
N CYS A 38 4.16 -3.03 3.04
CA CYS A 38 5.13 -1.97 3.25
C CYS A 38 4.55 -0.59 3.02
N ARG A 39 3.63 -0.45 2.05
CA ARG A 39 2.93 0.83 1.85
C ARG A 39 2.02 1.16 3.03
N ALA A 40 1.34 0.17 3.60
CA ALA A 40 0.53 0.37 4.79
C ALA A 40 1.40 0.78 5.99
N ALA A 41 2.55 0.10 6.17
CA ALA A 41 3.50 0.43 7.22
C ALA A 41 4.07 1.84 7.03
N ASP A 42 4.37 2.24 5.78
CA ASP A 42 4.85 3.57 5.47
C ASP A 42 3.80 4.63 5.83
N ALA A 43 2.55 4.42 5.45
CA ALA A 43 1.47 5.35 5.79
C ALA A 43 1.30 5.47 7.31
N TYR A 44 1.27 4.33 8.01
CA TYR A 44 1.12 4.32 9.47
C TYR A 44 2.28 5.04 10.16
N THR A 45 3.52 4.69 9.79
CA THR A 45 4.70 5.29 10.43
C THR A 45 4.84 6.77 10.09
N THR A 46 4.47 7.17 8.88
CA THR A 46 4.45 8.60 8.51
C THR A 46 3.51 9.39 9.40
N LEU A 47 2.29 8.88 9.61
CA LEU A 47 1.33 9.55 10.48
C LEU A 47 1.84 9.62 11.93
N ARG A 48 2.52 8.57 12.40
CA ARG A 48 3.09 8.55 13.76
C ARG A 48 4.22 9.58 13.90
N VAL A 49 5.11 9.65 12.92
CA VAL A 49 6.22 10.61 12.92
C VAL A 49 5.69 12.04 12.89
N LEU A 50 4.69 12.31 12.04
CA LEU A 50 4.08 13.63 11.95
C LEU A 50 3.38 14.03 13.26
N ALA A 51 2.73 13.07 13.93
CA ALA A 51 2.10 13.34 15.22
C ALA A 51 3.13 13.71 16.30
N GLN A 52 4.38 13.32 16.12
CA GLN A 52 5.49 13.67 17.03
C GLN A 52 6.24 14.94 16.59
N GLY A 53 5.73 15.66 15.58
CA GLY A 53 6.35 16.87 15.08
C GLY A 53 7.42 16.65 14.02
N GLY A 54 7.54 15.43 13.49
CA GLY A 54 8.46 15.11 12.40
C GLY A 54 7.98 15.66 11.06
N LYS A 55 8.75 15.38 10.02
CA LYS A 55 8.47 15.84 8.67
C LYS A 55 8.41 14.66 7.70
N GLU A 56 7.55 14.80 6.69
CA GLU A 56 7.52 13.83 5.59
C GLU A 56 8.76 14.01 4.72
N MET A 57 9.50 12.91 4.54
CA MET A 57 10.73 12.91 3.74
C MET A 57 10.49 12.82 2.24
N ASN A 58 9.34 12.28 1.83
CA ASN A 58 8.98 12.21 0.42
C ASN A 58 8.38 13.55 0.00
N PRO A 59 9.07 14.34 -0.85
CA PRO A 59 8.57 15.66 -1.25
C PRO A 59 7.24 15.58 -2.01
N PHE A 60 6.99 14.49 -2.69
CA PHE A 60 5.72 14.29 -3.41
C PHE A 60 4.55 14.22 -2.43
N MET A 61 4.75 13.58 -1.28
CA MET A 61 3.71 13.41 -0.28
C MET A 61 3.62 14.57 0.72
N ALA A 62 4.66 15.40 0.82
CA ALA A 62 4.73 16.48 1.80
C ALA A 62 3.55 17.46 1.69
N GLY A 63 3.04 17.68 0.48
CA GLY A 63 1.90 18.57 0.27
C GLY A 63 0.56 18.01 0.73
N PHE A 64 0.48 16.70 1.01
CA PHE A 64 -0.78 16.03 1.35
C PHE A 64 -0.89 15.65 2.82
N VAL A 65 0.22 15.70 3.58
CA VAL A 65 0.25 15.13 4.95
C VAL A 65 -0.57 15.92 5.96
N HIS A 66 -0.91 17.18 5.67
CA HIS A 66 -1.71 18.01 6.59
C HIS A 66 -3.20 17.70 6.52
N ASN A 67 -3.64 16.98 5.50
CA ASN A 67 -5.02 16.52 5.35
C ASN A 67 -5.02 14.99 5.34
N ILE A 68 -5.33 14.37 6.47
CA ILE A 68 -5.24 12.92 6.64
C ILE A 68 -6.12 12.17 5.63
N PRO A 69 -7.42 12.51 5.43
CA PRO A 69 -8.22 11.83 4.41
C PRO A 69 -7.61 11.92 3.00
N GLN A 70 -7.11 13.09 2.62
CA GLN A 70 -6.47 13.28 1.31
C GLN A 70 -5.18 12.47 1.21
N PHE A 71 -4.37 12.47 2.26
CA PHE A 71 -3.14 11.68 2.32
C PHE A 71 -3.42 10.19 2.11
N LEU A 72 -4.40 9.65 2.85
CA LEU A 72 -4.77 8.24 2.73
C LEU A 72 -5.34 7.91 1.36
N LEU A 73 -6.13 8.80 0.78
CA LEU A 73 -6.68 8.60 -0.57
C LEU A 73 -5.57 8.54 -1.61
N VAL A 74 -4.63 9.47 -1.56
CA VAL A 74 -3.50 9.51 -2.50
C VAL A 74 -2.63 8.25 -2.33
N GLN A 75 -2.32 7.86 -1.10
CA GLN A 75 -1.56 6.64 -0.82
C GLN A 75 -2.27 5.41 -1.35
N GLY A 76 -3.58 5.30 -1.14
CA GLY A 76 -4.38 4.18 -1.63
C GLY A 76 -4.38 4.10 -3.15
N LEU A 77 -4.59 5.23 -3.83
CA LEU A 77 -4.59 5.28 -5.29
C LEU A 77 -3.23 4.91 -5.88
N LEU A 78 -2.15 5.44 -5.32
CA LEU A 78 -0.79 5.10 -5.78
C LEU A 78 -0.49 3.62 -5.56
N THR A 79 -0.93 3.05 -4.46
CA THR A 79 -0.76 1.63 -4.17
C THR A 79 -1.51 0.76 -5.17
N LEU A 80 -2.76 1.12 -5.50
CA LEU A 80 -3.56 0.39 -6.49
C LEU A 80 -2.91 0.44 -7.87
N ILE A 81 -2.44 1.61 -8.29
CA ILE A 81 -1.77 1.77 -9.58
C ILE A 81 -0.50 0.92 -9.62
N ALA A 82 0.28 0.92 -8.55
CA ALA A 82 1.52 0.14 -8.48
C ALA A 82 1.25 -1.37 -8.50
N VAL A 83 0.24 -1.82 -7.76
CA VAL A 83 -0.16 -3.24 -7.76
C VAL A 83 -0.59 -3.68 -9.16
N TRP A 84 -1.39 -2.85 -9.83
CA TRP A 84 -1.79 -3.12 -11.21
C TRP A 84 -0.58 -3.19 -12.14
N ALA A 85 0.37 -2.27 -11.98
CA ALA A 85 1.58 -2.25 -12.81
C ALA A 85 2.47 -3.48 -12.56
N GLU A 86 2.51 -3.98 -11.33
CA GLU A 86 3.32 -5.16 -11.00
C GLU A 86 2.86 -6.42 -11.73
N ASP A 87 1.57 -6.53 -12.08
CA ASP A 87 1.07 -7.64 -12.89
C ASP A 87 1.71 -7.68 -14.28
N LYS A 88 2.23 -6.56 -14.76
CA LYS A 88 2.84 -6.41 -16.09
C LYS A 88 4.35 -6.63 -16.06
N LEU A 89 4.94 -6.74 -14.87
CA LEU A 89 6.38 -6.83 -14.69
C LEU A 89 6.82 -8.28 -14.49
N ASN A 90 8.10 -8.54 -14.77
CA ASN A 90 8.73 -9.78 -14.36
C ASN A 90 8.61 -9.93 -12.84
N PRO A 91 8.24 -11.12 -12.30
CA PRO A 91 8.07 -11.29 -10.85
C PRO A 91 9.29 -10.92 -10.02
N HIS A 92 10.50 -11.13 -10.54
CA HIS A 92 11.72 -10.74 -9.81
C HIS A 92 11.88 -9.22 -9.72
N VAL A 93 11.52 -8.49 -10.79
CA VAL A 93 11.53 -7.03 -10.80
C VAL A 93 10.47 -6.50 -9.85
N ALA A 94 9.26 -7.08 -9.88
CA ALA A 94 8.18 -6.69 -8.99
C ALA A 94 8.59 -6.89 -7.52
N LEU A 95 9.23 -8.02 -7.20
CA LEU A 95 9.70 -8.30 -5.85
C LEU A 95 10.74 -7.27 -5.38
N GLY A 96 11.68 -6.91 -6.27
CA GLY A 96 12.69 -5.87 -5.96
C GLY A 96 12.07 -4.53 -5.65
N ILE A 97 11.09 -4.11 -6.46
CA ILE A 97 10.35 -2.86 -6.24
C ILE A 97 9.60 -2.93 -4.91
N SER A 98 8.95 -4.06 -4.63
CA SER A 98 8.17 -4.25 -3.41
C SER A 98 9.06 -4.18 -2.16
N VAL A 99 10.21 -4.83 -2.17
CA VAL A 99 11.16 -4.78 -1.07
C VAL A 99 11.70 -3.35 -0.90
N ALA A 100 12.01 -2.66 -2.00
CA ALA A 100 12.46 -1.27 -1.94
C ALA A 100 11.41 -0.35 -1.32
N SER A 101 10.12 -0.64 -1.52
CA SER A 101 9.03 0.17 -0.96
C SER A 101 8.98 0.11 0.58
N CYS A 102 9.67 -0.85 1.19
CA CYS A 102 9.76 -0.95 2.65
C CYS A 102 10.74 0.03 3.27
N LEU A 103 11.64 0.61 2.48
CA LEU A 103 12.70 1.51 3.00
C LEU A 103 12.14 2.75 3.70
N PRO A 104 11.12 3.45 3.14
CA PRO A 104 10.55 4.60 3.85
C PRO A 104 9.96 4.22 5.21
N ALA A 105 9.30 3.07 5.31
CA ALA A 105 8.74 2.60 6.58
C ALA A 105 9.85 2.32 7.60
N LEU A 106 10.93 1.68 7.18
CA LEU A 106 12.07 1.41 8.06
C LEU A 106 12.72 2.71 8.54
N HIS A 107 12.87 3.68 7.64
CA HIS A 107 13.38 4.99 8.01
C HIS A 107 12.48 5.66 9.06
N ASN A 108 11.16 5.61 8.83
CA ASN A 108 10.20 6.22 9.73
C ASN A 108 10.19 5.54 11.10
N PHE A 109 10.36 4.22 11.16
CA PHE A 109 10.46 3.51 12.44
C PHE A 109 11.60 4.04 13.29
N GLY A 110 12.73 4.39 12.67
CA GLY A 110 13.85 5.00 13.37
C GLY A 110 13.56 6.38 13.94
N GLN A 111 12.51 7.05 13.43
CA GLN A 111 12.10 8.37 13.90
C GLN A 111 11.08 8.32 15.03
N ILE A 112 10.40 7.19 15.21
CA ILE A 112 9.38 7.04 16.25
C ILE A 112 10.08 6.86 17.60
N LYS A 113 9.68 7.70 18.56
CA LYS A 113 10.24 7.70 19.92
C LYS A 113 9.29 7.10 20.94
#